data_8393ed464a0519e95d53b3f07cbc3ecb
#
_entry.id   8393ed464a0519e95d53b3f07cbc3ecb
#
_cell.length_a   1.000
_cell.length_b   1.000
_cell.length_c   1.000
_cell.angle_alpha   90.00
_cell.angle_beta   90.00
_cell.angle_gamma   90.00
#
_symmetry.space_group_name_H-M   'P 1'
#
loop_
_entity.id
_entity.type
_entity.pdbx_description
1 polymer ?
#
loop_
_entity_poly.entity_id
_entity_poly.type
_entity_poly.pdbx_seq_one_letter_code
_entity_poly.pdbx_strand_id
1 'polypeptide(L)'
;MGEAVGEKITRAAEEATKKKLPIIIFTCSGGARMQEGIVSLMQMAKTSAALKRHSDEGLLYISVLTDPTTGGVTASFAMEADIILAEPKALIGFAGPRVIEQTTGQRLPAGFQRAEFLLEHGFVDRIVERHEQKKVLTDLLHLHSVSAELKVSSFAEKTEIENDKAAEENIQKKYSAWDRVCFSRDKKRPI
;
A
#
# COMPACT_ATOMS: atom_id res chain seq x y z
N MET A 1 5.44 -0.51 16.24
CA MET A 1 4.19 -1.31 16.23
C MET A 1 4.39 -2.56 17.06
N GLY A 2 3.53 -2.87 18.00
CA GLY A 2 3.47 -4.10 18.78
C GLY A 2 2.06 -4.68 18.73
N GLU A 3 1.80 -5.74 19.52
CA GLU A 3 0.54 -6.48 19.52
C GLU A 3 -0.70 -5.56 19.70
N ALA A 4 -0.68 -4.70 20.71
CA ALA A 4 -1.81 -3.79 20.99
C ALA A 4 -2.11 -2.82 19.82
N VAL A 5 -1.10 -2.35 19.11
CA VAL A 5 -1.27 -1.47 17.96
C VAL A 5 -1.82 -2.26 16.77
N GLY A 6 -1.25 -3.42 16.48
CA GLY A 6 -1.73 -4.29 15.42
C GLY A 6 -3.18 -4.71 15.62
N GLU A 7 -3.56 -5.06 16.86
CA GLU A 7 -4.94 -5.39 17.20
C GLU A 7 -5.90 -4.21 16.96
N LYS A 8 -5.52 -3.00 17.39
CA LYS A 8 -6.36 -1.80 17.19
C LYS A 8 -6.57 -1.47 15.71
N ILE A 9 -5.51 -1.54 14.90
CA ILE A 9 -5.60 -1.32 13.46
C ILE A 9 -6.50 -2.38 12.81
N THR A 10 -6.29 -3.65 13.13
CA THR A 10 -7.11 -4.76 12.63
C THR A 10 -8.58 -4.56 12.94
N ARG A 11 -8.92 -4.27 14.21
CA ARG A 11 -10.32 -4.00 14.61
C ARG A 11 -10.91 -2.78 13.90
N ALA A 12 -10.13 -1.71 13.74
CA ALA A 12 -10.60 -0.53 13.03
C ALA A 12 -10.92 -0.84 11.56
N ALA A 13 -10.05 -1.61 10.88
CA ALA A 13 -10.28 -2.04 9.51
C ALA A 13 -11.50 -2.97 9.40
N GLU A 14 -11.64 -3.94 10.29
CA GLU A 14 -12.79 -4.85 10.29
C GLU A 14 -14.11 -4.13 10.58
N GLU A 15 -14.10 -3.16 11.50
CA GLU A 15 -15.30 -2.36 11.82
C GLU A 15 -15.67 -1.41 10.67
N ALA A 16 -14.66 -0.77 10.03
CA ALA A 16 -14.87 0.04 8.84
C ALA A 16 -15.45 -0.79 7.69
N THR A 17 -14.94 -2.01 7.49
CA THR A 17 -15.44 -2.95 6.48
C THR A 17 -16.91 -3.32 6.73
N LYS A 18 -17.27 -3.67 7.97
CA LYS A 18 -18.67 -3.99 8.35
C LYS A 18 -19.61 -2.82 8.10
N LYS A 19 -19.15 -1.60 8.39
CA LYS A 19 -19.96 -0.38 8.23
C LYS A 19 -19.90 0.21 6.83
N LYS A 20 -19.15 -0.39 5.91
CA LYS A 20 -18.89 0.12 4.56
C LYS A 20 -18.36 1.57 4.56
N LEU A 21 -17.45 1.86 5.47
CA LEU A 21 -16.81 3.17 5.61
C LEU A 21 -15.38 3.14 5.07
N PRO A 22 -14.88 4.25 4.51
CA PRO A 22 -13.48 4.40 4.21
C PRO A 22 -12.65 4.41 5.51
N ILE A 23 -11.38 4.03 5.42
CA ILE A 23 -10.44 4.10 6.54
C ILE A 23 -9.31 5.08 6.23
N ILE A 24 -8.93 5.91 7.21
CA ILE A 24 -7.78 6.81 7.12
C ILE A 24 -6.84 6.50 8.29
N ILE A 25 -5.59 6.20 8.00
CA ILE A 25 -4.59 5.89 9.03
C ILE A 25 -3.43 6.88 8.94
N PHE A 26 -3.19 7.62 10.04
CA PHE A 26 -1.99 8.42 10.21
C PHE A 26 -0.89 7.56 10.83
N THR A 27 0.26 7.50 10.19
CA THR A 27 1.37 6.68 10.63
C THR A 27 2.48 7.52 11.24
N CYS A 28 2.94 7.13 12.42
CA CYS A 28 4.11 7.73 13.08
C CYS A 28 4.79 6.62 13.90
N SER A 29 5.82 5.99 13.36
CA SER A 29 6.44 4.84 14.02
C SER A 29 7.86 4.57 13.55
N GLY A 30 8.72 4.18 14.48
CA GLY A 30 10.07 3.67 14.19
C GLY A 30 10.10 2.20 13.74
N GLY A 31 8.95 1.54 13.58
CA GLY A 31 8.88 0.15 13.10
C GLY A 31 8.31 -0.86 14.10
N ALA A 32 8.69 -2.12 13.95
CA ALA A 32 8.26 -3.20 14.83
C ALA A 32 8.91 -3.10 16.23
N ARG A 33 8.14 -3.41 17.27
CA ARG A 33 8.61 -3.35 18.65
C ARG A 33 9.48 -4.57 18.98
N MET A 34 10.78 -4.38 19.08
CA MET A 34 11.74 -5.46 19.28
C MET A 34 11.51 -6.25 20.59
N GLN A 35 11.02 -5.59 21.65
CA GLN A 35 10.75 -6.21 22.94
C GLN A 35 9.67 -7.31 22.88
N GLU A 36 8.80 -7.26 21.88
CA GLU A 36 7.76 -8.28 21.65
C GLU A 36 8.22 -9.41 20.71
N GLY A 37 9.45 -9.34 20.22
CA GLY A 37 10.03 -10.37 19.36
C GLY A 37 9.17 -10.65 18.11
N ILE A 38 8.98 -11.93 17.82
CA ILE A 38 8.23 -12.39 16.64
C ILE A 38 6.76 -11.92 16.63
N VAL A 39 6.16 -11.71 17.80
CA VAL A 39 4.77 -11.26 17.90
C VAL A 39 4.57 -9.90 17.23
N SER A 40 5.56 -8.98 17.37
CA SER A 40 5.50 -7.68 16.69
C SER A 40 5.59 -7.81 15.16
N LEU A 41 6.34 -8.76 14.64
CA LEU A 41 6.43 -9.04 13.20
C LEU A 41 5.13 -9.65 12.66
N MET A 42 4.49 -10.52 13.42
CA MET A 42 3.21 -11.12 13.06
C MET A 42 2.08 -10.07 12.92
N GLN A 43 2.22 -8.91 13.59
CA GLN A 43 1.26 -7.83 13.43
C GLN A 43 1.24 -7.24 12.00
N MET A 44 2.36 -7.33 11.28
CA MET A 44 2.41 -6.90 9.88
C MET A 44 1.42 -7.74 9.04
N ALA A 45 1.53 -9.06 9.09
CA ALA A 45 0.63 -9.95 8.38
C ALA A 45 -0.84 -9.78 8.82
N LYS A 46 -1.08 -9.56 10.12
CA LYS A 46 -2.42 -9.39 10.69
C LYS A 46 -3.10 -8.12 10.16
N THR A 47 -2.41 -6.99 10.16
CA THR A 47 -2.94 -5.71 9.66
C THR A 47 -3.16 -5.76 8.16
N SER A 48 -2.19 -6.27 7.39
CA SER A 48 -2.29 -6.44 5.94
C SER A 48 -3.48 -7.32 5.55
N ALA A 49 -3.69 -8.44 6.24
CA ALA A 49 -4.84 -9.31 5.99
C ALA A 49 -6.19 -8.61 6.24
N ALA A 50 -6.29 -7.76 7.25
CA ALA A 50 -7.51 -7.00 7.53
C ALA A 50 -7.76 -5.92 6.46
N LEU A 51 -6.73 -5.19 6.06
CA LEU A 51 -6.81 -4.18 5.02
C LEU A 51 -7.08 -4.80 3.64
N LYS A 52 -6.51 -5.98 3.36
CA LYS A 52 -6.83 -6.72 2.13
C LYS A 52 -8.33 -7.05 2.06
N ARG A 53 -8.95 -7.53 3.14
CA ARG A 53 -10.40 -7.77 3.18
C ARG A 53 -11.21 -6.47 2.99
N HIS A 54 -10.72 -5.36 3.51
CA HIS A 54 -11.32 -4.04 3.31
C HIS A 54 -11.29 -3.62 1.83
N SER A 55 -10.15 -3.80 1.18
CA SER A 55 -9.95 -3.55 -0.24
C SER A 55 -10.80 -4.48 -1.13
N ASP A 56 -10.93 -5.78 -0.78
CA ASP A 56 -11.77 -6.73 -1.51
C ASP A 56 -13.26 -6.35 -1.53
N GLU A 57 -13.71 -5.62 -0.51
CA GLU A 57 -15.04 -5.03 -0.47
C GLU A 57 -15.16 -3.70 -1.26
N GLY A 58 -14.09 -3.29 -1.95
CA GLY A 58 -14.05 -2.07 -2.76
C GLY A 58 -14.06 -0.78 -1.93
N LEU A 59 -13.62 -0.82 -0.69
CA LEU A 59 -13.63 0.30 0.24
C LEU A 59 -12.29 1.04 0.24
N LEU A 60 -12.36 2.36 0.30
CA LEU A 60 -11.19 3.24 0.22
C LEU A 60 -10.34 3.18 1.50
N TYR A 61 -9.03 3.01 1.31
CA TYR A 61 -8.03 3.18 2.34
C TYR A 61 -7.06 4.32 1.98
N ILE A 62 -6.92 5.31 2.87
CA ILE A 62 -5.95 6.42 2.75
C ILE A 62 -4.92 6.32 3.87
N SER A 63 -3.64 6.33 3.53
CA SER A 63 -2.54 6.42 4.48
C SER A 63 -1.93 7.82 4.46
N VAL A 64 -1.67 8.39 5.65
CA VAL A 64 -0.97 9.67 5.82
C VAL A 64 0.32 9.41 6.58
N LEU A 65 1.44 9.47 5.87
CA LEU A 65 2.76 9.18 6.41
C LEU A 65 3.36 10.41 7.08
N THR A 66 3.60 10.32 8.39
CA THR A 66 4.24 11.39 9.16
C THR A 66 5.66 11.02 9.59
N ASP A 67 6.41 11.96 10.14
CA ASP A 67 7.80 11.76 10.54
C ASP A 67 7.93 11.15 11.96
N PRO A 68 8.60 10.01 12.13
CA PRO A 68 9.04 9.04 11.11
C PRO A 68 7.98 7.97 10.81
N THR A 69 8.03 7.39 9.62
CA THR A 69 7.33 6.15 9.29
C THR A 69 8.33 5.15 8.73
N THR A 70 8.79 4.20 9.55
CA THR A 70 9.90 3.32 9.19
C THR A 70 9.66 1.85 9.58
N GLY A 71 10.54 0.98 9.12
CA GLY A 71 10.61 -0.42 9.51
C GLY A 71 9.36 -1.23 9.13
N GLY A 72 8.90 -2.07 10.06
CA GLY A 72 7.75 -2.95 9.84
C GLY A 72 6.43 -2.22 9.60
N VAL A 73 6.31 -0.94 9.95
CA VAL A 73 5.13 -0.13 9.64
C VAL A 73 5.10 0.24 8.17
N THR A 74 6.23 0.71 7.62
CA THR A 74 6.36 0.97 6.19
C THR A 74 6.21 -0.31 5.37
N ALA A 75 6.80 -1.43 5.83
CA ALA A 75 6.72 -2.71 5.15
C ALA A 75 5.36 -3.44 5.33
N SER A 76 4.33 -2.76 5.81
CA SER A 76 2.98 -3.28 5.98
C SER A 76 1.96 -2.17 5.72
N PHE A 77 0.99 -2.01 6.58
CA PHE A 77 -0.19 -1.17 6.40
C PHE A 77 0.09 0.27 5.91
N ALA A 78 1.25 0.87 6.23
CA ALA A 78 1.52 2.25 5.81
C ALA A 78 1.60 2.43 4.29
N MET A 79 2.12 1.42 3.57
CA MET A 79 2.33 1.47 2.11
C MET A 79 1.33 0.61 1.32
N GLU A 80 0.27 0.12 1.96
CA GLU A 80 -0.76 -0.72 1.34
C GLU A 80 -2.05 0.06 1.00
N ALA A 81 -2.05 1.38 1.20
CA ALA A 81 -3.21 2.22 0.94
C ALA A 81 -3.46 2.44 -0.56
N ASP A 82 -4.72 2.69 -0.91
CA ASP A 82 -5.11 3.10 -2.27
C ASP A 82 -4.59 4.50 -2.59
N ILE A 83 -4.49 5.38 -1.57
CA ILE A 83 -3.91 6.73 -1.68
C ILE A 83 -2.94 6.93 -0.53
N ILE A 84 -1.71 7.29 -0.86
CA ILE A 84 -0.62 7.49 0.10
C ILE A 84 -0.22 8.97 0.09
N LEU A 85 -0.54 9.65 1.19
CA LEU A 85 -0.13 11.03 1.43
C LEU A 85 1.06 11.06 2.38
N ALA A 86 1.91 12.07 2.27
CA ALA A 86 3.03 12.28 3.20
C ALA A 86 3.10 13.72 3.68
N GLU A 87 3.58 13.93 4.91
CA GLU A 87 3.99 15.26 5.37
C GLU A 87 5.34 15.65 4.75
N PRO A 88 5.57 16.95 4.50
CA PRO A 88 6.85 17.41 3.98
C PRO A 88 8.02 16.96 4.88
N LYS A 89 9.12 16.56 4.25
CA LYS A 89 10.36 16.14 4.90
C LYS A 89 10.23 14.92 5.84
N ALA A 90 9.08 14.24 5.86
CA ALA A 90 8.92 13.03 6.68
C ALA A 90 9.94 11.96 6.27
N LEU A 91 10.55 11.30 7.25
CA LEU A 91 11.43 10.16 7.06
C LEU A 91 10.55 8.91 6.87
N ILE A 92 10.61 8.35 5.68
CA ILE A 92 9.80 7.19 5.29
C ILE A 92 10.72 6.15 4.66
N GLY A 93 10.80 4.97 5.25
CA GLY A 93 11.67 3.92 4.73
C GLY A 93 11.65 2.66 5.58
N PHE A 94 12.21 1.57 5.06
CA PHE A 94 12.27 0.31 5.82
C PHE A 94 13.45 0.33 6.80
N ALA A 95 14.67 0.30 6.31
CA ALA A 95 15.87 0.39 7.13
C ALA A 95 16.27 1.86 7.33
N GLY A 96 16.74 2.21 8.52
CA GLY A 96 17.26 3.55 8.77
C GLY A 96 18.53 3.86 7.93
N PRO A 97 18.79 5.13 7.60
CA PRO A 97 19.93 5.51 6.76
C PRO A 97 21.27 4.95 7.23
N ARG A 98 21.53 5.00 8.55
CA ARG A 98 22.76 4.42 9.13
C ARG A 98 22.93 2.93 8.85
N VAL A 99 21.84 2.17 8.95
CA VAL A 99 21.88 0.71 8.72
C VAL A 99 22.20 0.44 7.26
N ILE A 100 21.60 1.20 6.34
CA ILE A 100 21.85 1.06 4.90
C ILE A 100 23.32 1.39 4.59
N GLU A 101 23.83 2.52 5.06
CA GLU A 101 25.22 2.94 4.83
C GLU A 101 26.22 1.93 5.39
N GLN A 102 25.99 1.41 6.59
CA GLN A 102 26.84 0.40 7.21
C GLN A 102 26.81 -0.93 6.47
N THR A 103 25.66 -1.31 5.93
CA THR A 103 25.51 -2.59 5.20
C THR A 103 26.04 -2.52 3.77
N THR A 104 25.81 -1.40 3.08
CA THR A 104 26.22 -1.24 1.67
C THR A 104 27.62 -0.65 1.51
N GLY A 105 28.15 -0.02 2.56
CA GLY A 105 29.41 0.73 2.50
C GLY A 105 29.37 2.00 1.65
N GLN A 106 28.16 2.44 1.26
CA GLN A 106 27.96 3.61 0.40
C GLN A 106 27.26 4.73 1.16
N ARG A 107 27.66 5.97 0.87
CA ARG A 107 26.94 7.14 1.36
C ARG A 107 25.64 7.32 0.61
N LEU A 108 24.58 7.58 1.33
CA LEU A 108 23.26 7.81 0.72
C LEU A 108 23.18 9.22 0.12
N PRO A 109 22.42 9.40 -0.97
CA PRO A 109 22.17 10.70 -1.56
C PRO A 109 21.49 11.65 -0.54
N ALA A 110 21.70 12.95 -0.71
CA ALA A 110 20.99 13.95 0.08
C ALA A 110 19.47 13.81 -0.15
N GLY A 111 18.71 13.82 0.95
CA GLY A 111 17.24 13.68 0.88
C GLY A 111 16.73 12.24 0.72
N PHE A 112 17.62 11.24 0.67
CA PHE A 112 17.21 9.84 0.59
C PHE A 112 16.22 9.46 1.72
N GLN A 113 15.17 8.72 1.36
CA GLN A 113 14.06 8.35 2.25
C GLN A 113 13.24 9.54 2.82
N ARG A 114 13.37 10.75 2.27
CA ARG A 114 12.44 11.83 2.58
C ARG A 114 11.22 11.77 1.68
N ALA A 115 10.13 12.37 2.16
CA ALA A 115 8.85 12.37 1.44
C ALA A 115 9.00 12.85 -0.02
N GLU A 116 9.83 13.87 -0.24
CA GLU A 116 10.11 14.43 -1.57
C GLU A 116 10.78 13.40 -2.49
N PHE A 117 11.76 12.65 -1.96
CA PHE A 117 12.41 11.58 -2.70
C PHE A 117 11.41 10.47 -3.07
N LEU A 118 10.54 10.10 -2.15
CA LEU A 118 9.52 9.07 -2.40
C LEU A 118 8.46 9.52 -3.41
N LEU A 119 8.10 10.79 -3.40
CA LEU A 119 7.20 11.37 -4.40
C LEU A 119 7.81 11.30 -5.81
N GLU A 120 9.08 11.69 -5.97
CA GLU A 120 9.80 11.62 -7.24
C GLU A 120 9.91 10.19 -7.78
N HIS A 121 9.95 9.20 -6.89
CA HIS A 121 10.06 7.77 -7.25
C HIS A 121 8.71 7.04 -7.28
N GLY A 122 7.59 7.72 -7.11
CA GLY A 122 6.25 7.16 -7.22
C GLY A 122 5.81 6.28 -6.05
N PHE A 123 6.44 6.40 -4.88
CA PHE A 123 6.02 5.69 -3.66
C PHE A 123 4.97 6.44 -2.85
N VAL A 124 4.81 7.72 -3.09
CA VAL A 124 3.85 8.61 -2.42
C VAL A 124 3.10 9.37 -3.51
N ASP A 125 1.79 9.49 -3.37
CA ASP A 125 0.95 10.17 -4.37
C ASP A 125 0.99 11.69 -4.25
N ARG A 126 1.08 12.19 -3.02
CA ARG A 126 1.12 13.62 -2.77
C ARG A 126 1.75 13.96 -1.42
N ILE A 127 2.52 15.06 -1.39
CA ILE A 127 2.96 15.71 -0.15
C ILE A 127 1.94 16.77 0.23
N VAL A 128 1.49 16.75 1.50
CA VAL A 128 0.44 17.63 2.01
C VAL A 128 0.86 18.21 3.36
N GLU A 129 0.89 19.53 3.43
CA GLU A 129 1.12 20.26 4.68
C GLU A 129 0.03 19.96 5.70
N ARG A 130 0.39 19.87 6.97
CA ARG A 130 -0.52 19.48 8.05
C ARG A 130 -1.79 20.33 8.10
N HIS A 131 -1.69 21.63 7.85
CA HIS A 131 -2.84 22.53 7.87
C HIS A 131 -3.79 22.34 6.66
N GLU A 132 -3.32 21.73 5.57
CA GLU A 132 -4.11 21.45 4.37
C GLU A 132 -4.75 20.06 4.40
N GLN A 133 -4.27 19.16 5.27
CA GLN A 133 -4.70 17.75 5.28
C GLN A 133 -6.22 17.59 5.39
N LYS A 134 -6.86 18.39 6.24
CA LYS A 134 -8.32 18.30 6.40
C LYS A 134 -9.05 18.57 5.09
N LYS A 135 -8.63 19.58 4.35
CA LYS A 135 -9.23 19.93 3.05
C LYS A 135 -9.00 18.82 2.04
N VAL A 136 -7.73 18.38 1.88
CA VAL A 136 -7.36 17.35 0.92
C VAL A 136 -8.10 16.04 1.20
N LEU A 137 -8.16 15.60 2.46
CA LEU A 137 -8.91 14.39 2.84
C LEU A 137 -10.40 14.53 2.56
N THR A 138 -11.00 15.69 2.83
CA THR A 138 -12.41 15.95 2.52
C THR A 138 -12.66 15.85 1.02
N ASP A 139 -11.82 16.47 0.20
CA ASP A 139 -11.94 16.45 -1.26
C ASP A 139 -11.81 15.01 -1.80
N LEU A 140 -10.84 14.24 -1.30
CA LEU A 140 -10.65 12.82 -1.67
C LEU A 140 -11.87 11.96 -1.29
N LEU A 141 -12.39 12.11 -0.08
CA LEU A 141 -13.58 11.38 0.36
C LEU A 141 -14.81 11.74 -0.51
N HIS A 142 -14.97 13.00 -0.85
CA HIS A 142 -16.05 13.45 -1.75
C HIS A 142 -15.95 12.81 -3.13
N LEU A 143 -14.77 12.83 -3.75
CA LEU A 143 -14.54 12.22 -5.06
C LEU A 143 -14.89 10.72 -5.07
N HIS A 144 -14.55 10.00 -4.01
CA HIS A 144 -14.84 8.58 -3.93
C HIS A 144 -16.31 8.27 -3.59
N SER A 145 -17.00 9.13 -2.84
CA SER A 145 -18.43 8.96 -2.56
C SER A 145 -19.29 9.17 -3.82
N VAL A 146 -18.99 10.20 -4.60
CA VAL A 146 -19.69 10.48 -5.86
C VAL A 146 -19.47 9.37 -6.90
N SER A 147 -18.25 8.80 -6.96
CA SER A 147 -17.98 7.70 -7.89
C SER A 147 -18.67 6.39 -7.49
N ALA A 148 -18.98 6.19 -6.21
CA ALA A 148 -19.78 5.05 -5.77
C ALA A 148 -21.24 5.16 -6.24
N GLU A 149 -21.83 6.36 -6.22
CA GLU A 149 -23.18 6.60 -6.76
C GLU A 149 -23.23 6.50 -8.28
N LEU A 150 -22.20 6.96 -9.00
CA LEU A 150 -22.12 6.87 -10.46
C LEU A 150 -21.90 5.45 -10.98
N LYS A 151 -21.19 4.59 -10.26
CA LYS A 151 -21.01 3.18 -10.64
C LYS A 151 -22.32 2.39 -10.70
N VAL A 152 -23.33 2.80 -9.98
CA VAL A 152 -24.66 2.15 -10.00
C VAL A 152 -25.45 2.50 -11.28
N SER A 153 -25.17 3.64 -11.92
CA SER A 153 -25.94 4.10 -13.08
C SER A 153 -25.32 3.87 -14.46
N SER A 154 -24.01 3.62 -14.56
CA SER A 154 -23.29 3.62 -15.86
C SER A 154 -22.74 2.27 -16.34
N PHE A 155 -22.86 1.18 -15.59
CA PHE A 155 -22.42 -0.15 -16.01
C PHE A 155 -23.55 -1.15 -16.27
N ALA A 156 -24.76 -0.67 -16.53
CA ALA A 156 -25.87 -1.52 -16.98
C ALA A 156 -25.91 -1.72 -18.50
N GLU A 157 -25.00 -1.14 -19.28
CA GLU A 157 -24.79 -1.51 -20.66
C GLU A 157 -23.70 -2.57 -20.72
N LYS A 158 -24.16 -3.82 -20.84
CA LYS A 158 -23.35 -4.97 -21.18
C LYS A 158 -22.62 -4.71 -22.50
N THR A 159 -21.34 -4.42 -22.42
CA THR A 159 -20.45 -4.82 -23.51
C THR A 159 -20.24 -6.32 -23.32
N GLU A 160 -20.93 -7.11 -24.10
CA GLU A 160 -20.58 -8.52 -24.30
C GLU A 160 -19.20 -8.53 -24.94
N ILE A 161 -18.17 -8.53 -24.09
CA ILE A 161 -16.86 -9.00 -24.51
C ILE A 161 -17.07 -10.50 -24.63
N GLU A 162 -17.25 -10.97 -25.86
CA GLU A 162 -17.10 -12.37 -26.18
C GLU A 162 -15.75 -12.80 -25.62
N ASN A 163 -15.81 -13.52 -24.52
CA ASN A 163 -14.64 -14.14 -23.92
C ASN A 163 -14.05 -15.08 -24.96
N ASP A 164 -12.93 -14.72 -25.50
CA ASP A 164 -12.13 -15.56 -26.36
C ASP A 164 -11.47 -16.66 -25.49
N LYS A 165 -12.33 -17.51 -24.91
CA LYS A 165 -11.94 -18.71 -24.14
C LYS A 165 -11.05 -19.65 -24.96
N ALA A 166 -11.14 -19.56 -26.29
CA ALA A 166 -10.30 -20.33 -27.21
C ALA A 166 -8.84 -19.86 -27.18
N ALA A 167 -8.56 -18.57 -26.91
CA ALA A 167 -7.19 -18.06 -26.81
C ALA A 167 -6.53 -18.45 -25.48
N GLU A 168 -7.26 -18.43 -24.36
CA GLU A 168 -6.73 -18.84 -23.07
C GLU A 168 -6.47 -20.35 -22.97
N GLU A 169 -7.33 -21.21 -23.54
CA GLU A 169 -7.10 -22.66 -23.58
C GLU A 169 -5.89 -23.06 -24.43
N ASN A 170 -5.60 -22.32 -25.50
CA ASN A 170 -4.42 -22.57 -26.34
C ASN A 170 -3.10 -22.17 -25.66
N ILE A 171 -3.10 -21.16 -24.80
CA ILE A 171 -1.90 -20.72 -24.07
C ILE A 171 -1.58 -21.68 -22.92
N GLN A 172 -2.58 -22.23 -22.23
CA GLN A 172 -2.36 -23.15 -21.10
C GLN A 172 -1.85 -24.53 -21.53
N LYS A 173 -2.15 -25.00 -22.72
CA LYS A 173 -1.74 -26.33 -23.21
C LYS A 173 -0.31 -26.41 -23.75
N LYS A 174 0.36 -25.31 -23.99
CA LYS A 174 1.60 -25.27 -24.76
C LYS A 174 2.91 -25.29 -23.98
N TYR A 175 2.90 -24.98 -22.66
CA TYR A 175 4.12 -24.85 -21.88
C TYR A 175 4.02 -25.50 -20.51
N SER A 176 5.01 -26.33 -20.16
CA SER A 176 5.14 -26.89 -18.82
C SER A 176 5.45 -25.77 -17.79
N ALA A 177 5.29 -26.07 -16.51
CA ALA A 177 5.68 -25.14 -15.43
C ALA A 177 7.16 -24.75 -15.54
N TRP A 178 8.02 -25.69 -15.98
CA TRP A 178 9.45 -25.44 -16.19
C TRP A 178 9.71 -24.53 -17.39
N ASP A 179 9.01 -24.71 -18.48
CA ASP A 179 9.12 -23.84 -19.66
C ASP A 179 8.79 -22.40 -19.30
N ARG A 180 7.74 -22.18 -18.47
CA ARG A 180 7.37 -20.84 -17.99
C ARG A 180 8.45 -20.20 -17.15
N VAL A 181 9.14 -20.96 -16.30
CA VAL A 181 10.29 -20.50 -15.53
C VAL A 181 11.45 -20.14 -16.44
N CYS A 182 11.74 -20.96 -17.45
CA CYS A 182 12.78 -20.68 -18.44
C CYS A 182 12.48 -19.40 -19.23
N PHE A 183 11.26 -19.22 -19.72
CA PHE A 183 10.84 -18.00 -20.42
C PHE A 183 10.90 -16.75 -19.54
N SER A 184 10.55 -16.86 -18.25
CA SER A 184 10.63 -15.70 -17.35
C SER A 184 12.06 -15.22 -17.09
N ARG A 185 13.06 -16.08 -17.29
CA ARG A 185 14.49 -15.82 -17.10
C ARG A 185 15.25 -15.52 -18.39
N ASP A 186 14.59 -15.54 -19.54
CA ASP A 186 15.23 -15.25 -20.83
C ASP A 186 15.62 -13.77 -20.90
N LYS A 187 16.91 -13.52 -21.09
CA LYS A 187 17.48 -12.17 -21.21
C LYS A 187 17.03 -11.41 -22.47
N LYS A 188 16.42 -12.10 -23.44
CA LYS A 188 15.90 -11.53 -24.69
C LYS A 188 14.43 -11.12 -24.61
N ARG A 189 13.79 -11.33 -23.45
CA ARG A 189 12.40 -10.92 -23.25
C ARG A 189 12.29 -9.40 -23.26
N PRO A 190 11.44 -8.79 -24.10
CA PRO A 190 11.18 -7.35 -24.02
C PRO A 190 10.57 -7.01 -22.64
N ILE A 191 11.07 -5.94 -22.04
CA ILE A 191 10.60 -5.38 -20.78
C ILE A 191 9.28 -4.62 -21.03
#